data_a929a93104fe66b633318f3aaca6ff41
#
_entry.id   a929a93104fe66b633318f3aaca6ff41
#
_cell.length_a   1.000
_cell.length_b   1.000
_cell.length_c   1.000
_cell.angle_alpha   90.00
_cell.angle_beta   90.00
_cell.angle_gamma   90.00
#
_symmetry.space_group_name_H-M   'P 1'
#
loop_
_entity.id
_entity.type
_entity.pdbx_description
1 polymer ?
#
loop_
_entity_poly.entity_id
_entity_poly.type
_entity_poly.pdbx_seq_one_letter_code
_entity_poly.pdbx_strand_id
1 'polypeptide(L)'
;DYEPQPLIVRSHHGTYALTTVSKINNVDEISKEIFDQGHSHFLEMSGGDINSTELVAALINQKDNLIDGIRYALEKIDGSLSLLLMNQNGIYAARDMYGRTPVVIGKKDGAFCASFENFAYKNLGYHDYKELGPGEVVVLTPSNCVTLVQPGKDMKICTFLWVYYG
;
A
#
# COMPACT_ATOMS: atom_id res chain seq x y z
N ASP A 1 17.98 -8.49 -5.90
CA ASP A 1 17.25 -7.71 -6.87
C ASP A 1 16.68 -6.49 -6.16
N TYR A 2 17.02 -5.31 -6.65
CA TYR A 2 16.66 -4.04 -6.01
C TYR A 2 15.50 -3.43 -6.78
N GLU A 3 14.29 -3.45 -6.19
CA GLU A 3 13.16 -2.70 -6.72
C GLU A 3 13.27 -1.24 -6.24
N PRO A 4 13.43 -0.26 -7.15
CA PRO A 4 13.48 1.13 -6.73
C PRO A 4 12.13 1.59 -6.19
N GLN A 5 12.12 2.14 -4.96
CA GLN A 5 10.95 2.73 -4.33
C GLN A 5 11.37 4.07 -3.68
N PRO A 6 10.49 5.09 -3.65
CA PRO A 6 9.11 5.10 -4.17
C PRO A 6 9.05 5.16 -5.70
N LEU A 7 8.04 4.50 -6.27
CA LEU A 7 7.72 4.61 -7.69
C LEU A 7 6.90 5.90 -7.92
N ILE A 8 7.34 6.73 -8.86
CA ILE A 8 6.59 7.94 -9.27
C ILE A 8 5.70 7.58 -10.46
N VAL A 9 4.40 7.67 -10.26
CA VAL A 9 3.38 7.30 -11.24
C VAL A 9 2.66 8.56 -11.74
N ARG A 10 2.49 8.65 -13.06
CA ARG A 10 1.62 9.64 -13.70
C ARG A 10 0.46 8.93 -14.37
N SER A 11 -0.76 9.24 -13.96
CA SER A 11 -1.97 8.61 -14.48
C SER A 11 -3.14 9.60 -14.51
N HIS A 12 -4.33 9.11 -14.83
CA HIS A 12 -5.57 9.90 -14.73
C HIS A 12 -5.90 10.33 -13.29
N HIS A 13 -5.34 9.67 -12.27
CA HIS A 13 -5.40 10.11 -10.88
C HIS A 13 -4.45 11.27 -10.54
N GLY A 14 -3.72 11.79 -11.54
CA GLY A 14 -2.63 12.75 -11.34
C GLY A 14 -1.29 12.07 -11.08
N THR A 15 -0.35 12.83 -10.50
CA THR A 15 0.96 12.30 -10.11
C THR A 15 0.94 11.86 -8.65
N TYR A 16 1.42 10.67 -8.38
CA TYR A 16 1.58 10.15 -7.02
C TYR A 16 2.88 9.35 -6.87
N ALA A 17 3.38 9.27 -5.65
CA ALA A 17 4.47 8.39 -5.25
C ALA A 17 3.90 7.16 -4.55
N LEU A 18 4.37 5.97 -4.89
CA LEU A 18 3.88 4.70 -4.34
C LEU A 18 5.04 3.90 -3.75
N THR A 19 4.84 3.38 -2.54
CA THR A 19 5.69 2.35 -1.93
C THR A 19 4.83 1.17 -1.50
N THR A 20 5.38 -0.03 -1.64
CA THR A 20 4.68 -1.27 -1.28
C THR A 20 5.57 -2.20 -0.49
N VAL A 21 4.95 -2.97 0.41
CA VAL A 21 5.48 -4.21 0.94
C VAL A 21 4.52 -5.31 0.53
N SER A 22 4.95 -6.18 -0.37
CA SER A 22 4.04 -7.16 -0.99
C SER A 22 4.70 -8.53 -1.20
N LYS A 23 3.84 -9.55 -1.18
CA LYS A 23 4.11 -10.89 -1.71
C LYS A 23 2.94 -11.22 -2.63
N ILE A 24 3.16 -11.23 -3.92
CA ILE A 24 2.13 -11.45 -4.94
C ILE A 24 2.32 -12.84 -5.53
N ASN A 25 1.33 -13.71 -5.36
CA ASN A 25 1.40 -15.10 -5.84
C ASN A 25 0.84 -15.25 -7.26
N ASN A 26 -0.06 -14.35 -7.67
CA ASN A 26 -0.78 -14.41 -8.96
C ASN A 26 -0.29 -13.35 -9.96
N VAL A 27 1.02 -13.06 -9.99
CA VAL A 27 1.65 -12.07 -10.89
C VAL A 27 1.30 -12.35 -12.35
N ASP A 28 1.45 -13.60 -12.81
CA ASP A 28 1.22 -13.98 -14.21
C ASP A 28 -0.23 -13.78 -14.64
N GLU A 29 -1.19 -14.14 -13.75
CA GLU A 29 -2.62 -13.96 -13.99
C GLU A 29 -2.98 -12.48 -14.14
N ILE A 30 -2.51 -11.65 -13.19
CA ILE A 30 -2.76 -10.20 -13.18
C ILE A 30 -2.13 -9.56 -14.41
N SER A 31 -0.89 -9.90 -14.71
CA SER A 31 -0.15 -9.34 -15.85
C SER A 31 -0.85 -9.66 -17.17
N LYS A 32 -1.31 -10.90 -17.35
CA LYS A 32 -2.06 -11.30 -18.54
C LYS A 32 -3.37 -10.52 -18.67
N GLU A 33 -4.13 -10.37 -17.59
CA GLU A 33 -5.37 -9.60 -17.58
C GLU A 33 -5.14 -8.13 -17.97
N ILE A 34 -4.09 -7.51 -17.45
CA ILE A 34 -3.72 -6.12 -17.77
C ILE A 34 -3.31 -5.99 -19.24
N PHE A 35 -2.54 -6.94 -19.80
CA PHE A 35 -2.17 -6.95 -21.22
C PHE A 35 -3.37 -7.16 -22.15
N ASP A 36 -4.28 -8.09 -21.80
CA ASP A 36 -5.47 -8.37 -22.61
C ASP A 36 -6.42 -7.17 -22.68
N GLN A 37 -6.40 -6.30 -21.67
CA GLN A 37 -7.17 -5.05 -21.64
C GLN A 37 -6.52 -3.90 -22.43
N GLY A 38 -5.34 -4.10 -23.00
CA GLY A 38 -4.63 -3.10 -23.78
C GLY A 38 -4.05 -1.93 -22.96
N HIS A 39 -3.92 -2.13 -21.67
CA HIS A 39 -3.67 -1.03 -20.71
C HIS A 39 -2.25 -0.92 -20.23
N SER A 40 -1.22 -1.57 -20.78
CA SER A 40 0.08 -1.13 -20.32
C SER A 40 1.31 -1.66 -21.03
N HIS A 41 2.28 -0.82 -20.91
CA HIS A 41 3.69 -1.14 -20.99
C HIS A 41 4.21 -1.16 -19.57
N PHE A 42 4.59 -2.34 -19.03
CA PHE A 42 5.42 -2.40 -17.84
C PHE A 42 6.83 -1.95 -18.25
N LEU A 43 7.30 -0.85 -17.67
CA LEU A 43 8.51 -0.17 -18.10
C LEU A 43 9.78 -0.73 -17.47
N GLU A 44 9.65 -1.42 -16.32
CA GLU A 44 10.81 -1.97 -15.63
C GLU A 44 10.60 -3.45 -15.29
N MET A 45 11.45 -4.26 -15.91
CA MET A 45 11.66 -5.65 -15.51
C MET A 45 12.95 -5.71 -14.69
N SER A 46 12.82 -5.86 -13.38
CA SER A 46 13.97 -6.10 -12.53
C SER A 46 14.44 -7.56 -12.69
N GLY A 47 15.53 -7.76 -13.40
CA GLY A 47 16.11 -9.10 -13.59
C GLY A 47 15.29 -10.06 -14.44
N GLY A 48 14.31 -9.57 -15.21
CA GLY A 48 13.38 -10.36 -16.01
C GLY A 48 12.00 -10.55 -15.36
N ASP A 49 11.82 -10.12 -14.12
CA ASP A 49 10.55 -10.18 -13.40
C ASP A 49 9.85 -8.81 -13.37
N ILE A 50 8.52 -8.82 -13.35
CA ILE A 50 7.71 -7.60 -13.25
C ILE A 50 7.88 -7.00 -11.85
N ASN A 51 8.17 -5.70 -11.78
CA ASN A 51 8.24 -4.98 -10.51
C ASN A 51 6.88 -5.00 -9.79
N SER A 52 6.84 -5.54 -8.57
CA SER A 52 5.62 -5.68 -7.78
C SER A 52 4.91 -4.36 -7.52
N THR A 53 5.65 -3.27 -7.30
CA THR A 53 5.10 -1.94 -7.08
C THR A 53 4.48 -1.36 -8.36
N GLU A 54 5.06 -1.63 -9.51
CA GLU A 54 4.51 -1.24 -10.81
C GLU A 54 3.23 -1.99 -11.12
N LEU A 55 3.17 -3.29 -10.81
CA LEU A 55 1.96 -4.09 -10.94
C LEU A 55 0.82 -3.55 -10.07
N VAL A 56 1.11 -3.17 -8.82
CA VAL A 56 0.15 -2.52 -7.92
C VAL A 56 -0.34 -1.19 -8.50
N ALA A 57 0.56 -0.36 -9.03
CA ALA A 57 0.19 0.90 -9.68
C ALA A 57 -0.73 0.67 -10.89
N ALA A 58 -0.45 -0.35 -11.70
CA ALA A 58 -1.29 -0.72 -12.84
C ALA A 58 -2.70 -1.15 -12.40
N LEU A 59 -2.83 -1.92 -11.32
CA LEU A 59 -4.14 -2.27 -10.75
C LEU A 59 -4.89 -1.05 -10.23
N ILE A 60 -4.23 -0.15 -9.50
CA ILE A 60 -4.83 1.10 -9.01
C ILE A 60 -5.39 1.92 -10.17
N ASN A 61 -4.65 2.00 -11.27
CA ASN A 61 -5.01 2.80 -12.44
C ASN A 61 -6.15 2.18 -13.29
N GLN A 62 -6.64 0.99 -12.98
CA GLN A 62 -7.80 0.41 -13.66
C GLN A 62 -9.15 0.95 -13.19
N LYS A 63 -9.18 1.73 -12.12
CA LYS A 63 -10.41 2.31 -11.58
C LYS A 63 -10.45 3.82 -11.76
N ASP A 64 -11.67 4.37 -11.85
CA ASP A 64 -11.89 5.79 -12.13
C ASP A 64 -11.49 6.69 -10.97
N ASN A 65 -11.55 6.20 -9.73
CA ASN A 65 -11.10 6.94 -8.57
C ASN A 65 -10.04 6.17 -7.77
N LEU A 66 -9.20 6.94 -7.07
CA LEU A 66 -8.02 6.42 -6.38
C LEU A 66 -8.36 5.42 -5.27
N ILE A 67 -9.45 5.66 -4.53
CA ILE A 67 -9.82 4.81 -3.38
C ILE A 67 -10.30 3.45 -3.87
N ASP A 68 -11.14 3.43 -4.91
CA ASP A 68 -11.58 2.18 -5.54
C ASP A 68 -10.41 1.44 -6.20
N GLY A 69 -9.44 2.17 -6.75
CA GLY A 69 -8.19 1.61 -7.26
C GLY A 69 -7.37 0.91 -6.18
N ILE A 70 -7.18 1.56 -5.04
CA ILE A 70 -6.47 0.96 -3.89
C ILE A 70 -7.22 -0.29 -3.39
N ARG A 71 -8.53 -0.20 -3.20
CA ARG A 71 -9.35 -1.36 -2.80
C ARG A 71 -9.23 -2.52 -3.78
N TYR A 72 -9.35 -2.20 -5.06
CA TYR A 72 -9.23 -3.21 -6.12
C TYR A 72 -7.88 -3.92 -6.09
N ALA A 73 -6.78 -3.19 -5.93
CA ALA A 73 -5.45 -3.78 -5.80
C ALA A 73 -5.35 -4.70 -4.57
N LEU A 74 -5.88 -4.27 -3.40
CA LEU A 74 -5.91 -5.10 -2.19
C LEU A 74 -6.73 -6.40 -2.36
N GLU A 75 -7.85 -6.33 -3.08
CA GLU A 75 -8.76 -7.47 -3.30
C GLU A 75 -8.25 -8.43 -4.39
N LYS A 76 -7.60 -7.90 -5.44
CA LYS A 76 -7.17 -8.68 -6.61
C LYS A 76 -5.90 -9.50 -6.35
N ILE A 77 -5.03 -9.01 -5.47
CA ILE A 77 -3.76 -9.67 -5.19
C ILE A 77 -3.97 -10.89 -4.30
N ASP A 78 -3.62 -12.06 -4.84
CA ASP A 78 -3.43 -13.26 -4.01
C ASP A 78 -2.06 -13.18 -3.34
N GLY A 79 -2.08 -13.02 -2.02
CA GLY A 79 -0.87 -12.82 -1.24
C GLY A 79 -1.04 -11.77 -0.15
N SER A 80 -0.04 -10.90 0.01
CA SER A 80 -0.09 -9.76 0.93
C SER A 80 0.28 -8.47 0.22
N LEU A 81 -0.39 -7.38 0.58
CA LEU A 81 -0.09 -6.04 0.09
C LEU A 81 -0.39 -5.02 1.17
N SER A 82 0.63 -4.30 1.61
CA SER A 82 0.48 -3.04 2.33
C SER A 82 1.17 -1.93 1.54
N LEU A 83 0.58 -0.75 1.48
CA LEU A 83 1.09 0.34 0.66
C LEU A 83 0.97 1.71 1.35
N LEU A 84 1.87 2.60 0.95
CA LEU A 84 1.76 4.04 1.18
C LEU A 84 1.75 4.73 -0.19
N LEU A 85 0.77 5.59 -0.41
CA LEU A 85 0.63 6.37 -1.62
C LEU A 85 0.53 7.85 -1.26
N MET A 86 1.42 8.68 -1.79
CA MET A 86 1.45 10.12 -1.52
C MET A 86 1.09 10.91 -2.78
N ASN A 87 0.17 11.84 -2.65
CA ASN A 87 -0.18 12.83 -3.66
C ASN A 87 -0.41 14.21 -3.02
N GLN A 88 -0.91 15.17 -3.80
CA GLN A 88 -1.20 16.53 -3.31
C GLN A 88 -2.24 16.61 -2.18
N ASN A 89 -3.07 15.57 -2.00
CA ASN A 89 -4.14 15.54 -0.99
C ASN A 89 -3.67 14.94 0.34
N GLY A 90 -2.51 14.27 0.37
CA GLY A 90 -1.96 13.64 1.56
C GLY A 90 -1.31 12.30 1.31
N ILE A 91 -1.15 11.53 2.39
CA ILE A 91 -0.61 10.17 2.36
C ILE A 91 -1.74 9.17 2.62
N TYR A 92 -2.01 8.33 1.63
CA TYR A 92 -2.91 7.19 1.78
C TYR A 92 -2.11 6.01 2.32
N ALA A 93 -2.58 5.42 3.40
CA ALA A 93 -2.00 4.20 3.97
C ALA A 93 -3.05 3.09 3.92
N ALA A 94 -2.66 1.94 3.37
CA ALA A 94 -3.56 0.81 3.23
C ALA A 94 -2.90 -0.48 3.74
N ARG A 95 -3.65 -1.26 4.52
CA ARG A 95 -3.21 -2.54 5.05
C ARG A 95 -3.80 -3.69 4.26
N ASP A 96 -3.01 -4.73 4.06
CA ASP A 96 -3.40 -6.03 3.51
C ASP A 96 -4.79 -6.49 3.97
N MET A 97 -5.56 -7.12 3.07
CA MET A 97 -6.94 -7.58 3.31
C MET A 97 -7.11 -8.50 4.52
N TYR A 98 -6.05 -9.22 4.89
CA TYR A 98 -6.02 -10.08 6.08
C TYR A 98 -5.15 -9.52 7.22
N GLY A 99 -4.61 -8.32 7.07
CA GLY A 99 -3.81 -7.66 8.10
C GLY A 99 -2.48 -8.36 8.42
N ARG A 100 -1.88 -9.08 7.46
CA ARG A 100 -0.64 -9.84 7.67
C ARG A 100 0.55 -8.94 8.02
N THR A 101 0.69 -7.83 7.31
CA THR A 101 1.74 -6.84 7.57
C THR A 101 1.15 -5.66 8.33
N PRO A 102 1.68 -5.29 9.50
CA PRO A 102 1.19 -4.14 10.26
C PRO A 102 1.35 -2.84 9.46
N VAL A 103 0.41 -1.93 9.64
CA VAL A 103 0.54 -0.53 9.23
C VAL A 103 0.09 0.32 10.40
N VAL A 104 1.00 1.09 10.95
CA VAL A 104 0.80 1.88 12.17
C VAL A 104 0.90 3.37 11.88
N ILE A 105 0.02 4.13 12.51
CA ILE A 105 -0.05 5.59 12.38
C ILE A 105 0.45 6.23 13.66
N GLY A 106 1.44 7.09 13.52
CA GLY A 106 1.94 7.95 14.58
C GLY A 106 1.38 9.36 14.47
N LYS A 107 1.26 10.03 15.61
CA LYS A 107 0.79 11.42 15.71
C LYS A 107 1.72 12.24 16.59
N LYS A 108 1.98 13.48 16.19
CA LYS A 108 2.49 14.56 17.03
C LYS A 108 1.80 15.87 16.67
N ASP A 109 2.08 16.95 17.38
CA ASP A 109 1.46 18.25 17.11
C ASP A 109 1.68 18.69 15.66
N GLY A 110 0.56 18.87 14.93
CA GLY A 110 0.54 19.32 13.55
C GLY A 110 1.04 18.30 12.52
N ALA A 111 1.19 17.00 12.89
CA ALA A 111 1.68 16.01 11.95
C ALA A 111 1.18 14.58 12.25
N PHE A 112 1.01 13.83 11.16
CA PHE A 112 0.83 12.38 11.18
C PHE A 112 1.92 11.71 10.37
N CYS A 113 2.23 10.46 10.69
CA CYS A 113 3.12 9.61 9.91
C CYS A 113 2.55 8.20 9.82
N ALA A 114 2.99 7.44 8.83
CA ALA A 114 2.69 6.03 8.68
C ALA A 114 3.99 5.23 8.58
N SER A 115 3.99 4.05 9.19
CA SER A 115 5.11 3.11 9.14
C SER A 115 4.60 1.68 9.27
N PHE A 116 5.45 0.72 8.96
CA PHE A 116 5.18 -0.70 9.25
C PHE A 116 5.55 -1.08 10.70
N GLU A 117 6.31 -0.22 11.38
CA GLU A 117 6.77 -0.43 12.75
C GLU A 117 6.76 0.88 13.54
N ASN A 118 6.30 0.82 14.80
CA ASN A 118 6.10 2.03 15.60
C ASN A 118 7.40 2.64 16.14
N PHE A 119 8.45 1.87 16.35
CA PHE A 119 9.71 2.43 16.85
C PHE A 119 10.36 3.40 15.84
N ALA A 120 10.08 3.24 14.54
CA ALA A 120 10.60 4.12 13.50
C ALA A 120 10.20 5.58 13.72
N TYR A 121 8.99 5.84 14.19
CA TYR A 121 8.50 7.20 14.40
C TYR A 121 8.58 7.67 15.86
N LYS A 122 8.67 6.76 16.84
CA LYS A 122 8.84 7.12 18.27
C LYS A 122 10.12 7.92 18.49
N ASN A 123 11.20 7.56 17.82
CA ASN A 123 12.48 8.28 17.86
C ASN A 123 12.39 9.71 17.27
N LEU A 124 11.35 10.01 16.50
CA LEU A 124 11.07 11.32 15.91
C LEU A 124 10.02 12.12 16.71
N GLY A 125 9.66 11.63 17.91
CA GLY A 125 8.73 12.30 18.82
C GLY A 125 7.25 12.10 18.48
N TYR A 126 6.91 11.10 17.66
CA TYR A 126 5.53 10.70 17.44
C TYR A 126 5.08 9.70 18.50
N HIS A 127 3.80 9.73 18.82
CA HIS A 127 3.14 8.76 19.68
C HIS A 127 2.25 7.83 18.86
N ASP A 128 2.01 6.61 19.35
CA ASP A 128 1.07 5.68 18.75
C ASP A 128 -0.32 6.31 18.70
N TYR A 129 -0.91 6.35 17.51
CA TYR A 129 -2.26 6.88 17.29
C TYR A 129 -3.24 5.80 16.91
N LYS A 130 -2.89 4.97 15.92
CA LYS A 130 -3.76 3.92 15.39
C LYS A 130 -2.93 2.83 14.69
N GLU A 131 -3.32 1.58 14.86
CA GLU A 131 -2.95 0.49 13.96
C GLU A 131 -4.12 0.21 13.02
N LEU A 132 -3.85 0.11 11.71
CA LEU A 132 -4.87 -0.18 10.73
C LEU A 132 -5.36 -1.62 10.87
N GLY A 133 -6.67 -1.82 10.73
CA GLY A 133 -7.26 -3.15 10.63
C GLY A 133 -7.11 -3.76 9.23
N PRO A 134 -7.54 -5.04 9.04
CA PRO A 134 -7.46 -5.73 7.75
C PRO A 134 -8.21 -4.99 6.65
N GLY A 135 -7.55 -4.71 5.52
CA GLY A 135 -8.13 -4.01 4.37
C GLY A 135 -8.48 -2.55 4.61
N GLU A 136 -8.08 -1.99 5.76
CA GLU A 136 -8.36 -0.60 6.08
C GLU A 136 -7.52 0.35 5.23
N VAL A 137 -8.14 1.44 4.77
CA VAL A 137 -7.49 2.53 4.06
C VAL A 137 -7.76 3.84 4.77
N VAL A 138 -6.71 4.58 5.08
CA VAL A 138 -6.79 5.93 5.67
C VAL A 138 -6.07 6.94 4.80
N VAL A 139 -6.48 8.21 4.90
CA VAL A 139 -5.69 9.34 4.39
C VAL A 139 -5.19 10.20 5.54
N LEU A 140 -3.90 10.53 5.49
CA LEU A 140 -3.22 11.39 6.45
C LEU A 140 -2.99 12.75 5.81
N THR A 141 -3.38 13.79 6.54
CA THR A 141 -3.00 15.18 6.28
C THR A 141 -2.27 15.72 7.51
N PRO A 142 -1.67 16.90 7.50
CA PRO A 142 -1.05 17.46 8.70
C PRO A 142 -1.98 17.55 9.92
N SER A 143 -3.27 17.73 9.70
CA SER A 143 -4.26 17.94 10.77
C SER A 143 -5.17 16.75 11.05
N ASN A 144 -5.31 15.80 10.10
CA ASN A 144 -6.31 14.75 10.18
C ASN A 144 -5.79 13.37 9.73
N CYS A 145 -6.34 12.33 10.36
CA CYS A 145 -6.29 10.95 9.90
C CYS A 145 -7.72 10.48 9.67
N VAL A 146 -8.12 10.27 8.43
CA VAL A 146 -9.50 9.94 8.05
C VAL A 146 -9.55 8.53 7.47
N THR A 147 -10.42 7.69 8.02
CA THR A 147 -10.70 6.35 7.49
C THR A 147 -11.59 6.46 6.25
N LEU A 148 -11.10 6.00 5.11
CA LEU A 148 -11.79 5.99 3.82
C LEU A 148 -12.46 4.65 3.54
N VAL A 149 -11.81 3.55 3.97
CA VAL A 149 -12.33 2.19 3.89
C VAL A 149 -12.24 1.57 5.28
N GLN A 150 -13.38 1.11 5.79
CA GLN A 150 -13.45 0.48 7.11
C GLN A 150 -12.75 -0.88 7.11
N PRO A 151 -12.13 -1.27 8.24
CA PRO A 151 -11.46 -2.56 8.35
C PRO A 151 -12.44 -3.73 8.25
N GLY A 152 -11.98 -4.82 7.64
CA GLY A 152 -12.63 -6.12 7.71
C GLY A 152 -12.49 -6.77 9.09
N LYS A 153 -13.12 -7.95 9.23
CA LYS A 153 -13.11 -8.71 10.51
C LYS A 153 -12.10 -9.86 10.53
N ASP A 154 -11.70 -10.32 9.35
CA ASP A 154 -10.84 -11.48 9.21
C ASP A 154 -9.36 -11.07 9.24
N MET A 155 -8.66 -11.47 10.29
CA MET A 155 -7.24 -11.21 10.46
C MET A 155 -6.43 -12.51 10.43
N LYS A 156 -5.33 -12.53 9.67
CA LYS A 156 -4.35 -13.61 9.64
C LYS A 156 -2.99 -13.05 10.08
N ILE A 157 -2.58 -13.37 11.29
CA ILE A 157 -1.29 -12.91 11.82
C ILE A 157 -0.17 -13.72 11.16
N CYS A 158 0.83 -13.01 10.63
CA CYS A 158 2.05 -13.64 10.13
C CYS A 158 2.91 -14.11 11.32
N THR A 159 3.01 -15.42 11.51
CA THR A 159 3.79 -16.01 12.61
C THR A 159 5.29 -15.68 12.50
N PHE A 160 5.81 -15.46 11.29
CA PHE A 160 7.19 -15.04 11.08
C PHE A 160 7.45 -13.64 11.68
N LEU A 161 6.57 -12.68 11.44
CA LEU A 161 6.70 -11.35 12.04
C LEU A 161 6.60 -11.41 13.58
N TRP A 162 5.76 -12.30 14.09
CA TRP A 162 5.60 -12.52 15.53
C TRP A 162 6.85 -13.07 16.21
N VAL A 163 7.59 -13.94 15.53
CA VAL A 163 8.83 -14.53 16.05
C VAL A 163 10.01 -13.56 15.95
N TYR A 164 10.03 -12.69 14.93
CA TYR A 164 11.16 -11.79 14.68
C TYR A 164 11.03 -10.43 15.33
N TYR A 165 9.81 -9.96 15.59
CA TYR A 165 9.52 -8.60 16.10
C TYR A 165 8.64 -8.60 17.34
N GLY A 166 8.25 -9.78 17.86
CA GLY A 166 7.45 -9.94 19.07
C GLY A 166 8.23 -9.83 20.38
#